data_7389b4e58c8ed70073ee531e3828d01d
#
_entry.id   7389b4e58c8ed70073ee531e3828d01d
#
_cell.length_a   1.000
_cell.length_b   1.000
_cell.length_c   1.000
_cell.angle_alpha   90.00
_cell.angle_beta   90.00
_cell.angle_gamma   90.00
#
_symmetry.space_group_name_H-M   'P 1'
#
loop_
_entity.id
_entity.type
_entity.pdbx_description
1 polymer ?
#
loop_
_entity_poly.entity_id
_entity_poly.type
_entity_poly.pdbx_seq_one_letter_code
_entity_poly.pdbx_strand_id
1 'polypeptide(L)'
;ANSSVFAMGKFGLRGLAQALARELHPQNIHIGHFVIDGGIASERQDRRDDGSDRMLDPDAIAEAYLQFHNQHRSAWAWEVELRPWVEKF
;
A
#
# COMPACT_ATOMS: atom_id res chain seq x y z
N ALA A 1 18.93 -9.96 6.51
CA ALA A 1 19.46 -9.62 7.83
C ALA A 1 18.50 -8.72 8.55
N ASN A 2 17.97 -8.18 9.07
CA ASN A 2 17.06 -7.29 9.80
C ASN A 2 15.60 -7.40 9.36
N SER A 3 15.24 -8.49 8.69
CA SER A 3 13.85 -8.64 8.25
C SER A 3 12.88 -8.74 9.43
N SER A 4 13.34 -9.26 10.59
CA SER A 4 12.47 -9.34 11.77
C SER A 4 12.17 -7.95 12.35
N VAL A 5 13.14 -7.05 12.38
CA VAL A 5 12.92 -5.67 12.85
C VAL A 5 12.02 -4.94 11.86
N PHE A 6 12.29 -5.10 10.57
CA PHE A 6 11.45 -4.52 9.52
C PHE A 6 10.01 -5.00 9.61
N ALA A 7 9.83 -6.33 9.78
CA ALA A 7 8.50 -6.92 9.90
C ALA A 7 7.77 -6.39 11.13
N MET A 8 8.46 -6.27 12.27
CA MET A 8 7.86 -5.75 13.50
C MET A 8 7.36 -4.32 13.28
N GLY A 9 8.13 -3.47 12.61
CA GLY A 9 7.71 -2.12 12.30
C GLY A 9 6.49 -2.07 11.38
N LYS A 10 6.49 -2.90 10.34
CA LYS A 10 5.37 -2.95 9.39
C LYS A 10 4.10 -3.48 10.02
N PHE A 11 4.17 -4.52 10.84
CA PHE A 11 3.00 -5.04 11.54
C PHE A 11 2.51 -4.09 12.61
N GLY A 12 3.41 -3.35 13.26
CA GLY A 12 3.02 -2.30 14.19
C GLY A 12 2.24 -1.20 13.50
N LEU A 13 2.68 -0.78 12.33
CA LEU A 13 1.98 0.23 11.53
C LEU A 13 0.58 -0.28 11.12
N ARG A 14 0.50 -1.54 10.70
CA ARG A 14 -0.78 -2.15 10.32
C ARG A 14 -1.75 -2.16 11.48
N GLY A 15 -1.26 -2.53 12.67
CA GLY A 15 -2.09 -2.55 13.87
C GLY A 15 -2.61 -1.17 14.23
N LEU A 16 -1.76 -0.15 14.14
CA LEU A 16 -2.16 1.23 14.37
C LEU A 16 -3.22 1.68 13.36
N ALA A 17 -3.01 1.40 12.08
CA ALA A 17 -3.95 1.79 11.03
C ALA A 17 -5.31 1.12 11.24
N GLN A 18 -5.32 -0.16 11.61
CA GLN A 18 -6.57 -0.88 11.87
C GLN A 18 -7.32 -0.27 13.07
N ALA A 19 -6.61 0.03 14.14
CA ALA A 19 -7.21 0.64 15.33
C ALA A 19 -7.79 2.02 14.99
N LEU A 20 -7.06 2.83 14.23
CA LEU A 20 -7.54 4.15 13.82
C LEU A 20 -8.74 4.04 12.87
N ALA A 21 -8.74 3.06 11.98
CA ALA A 21 -9.87 2.86 11.08
C ALA A 21 -11.14 2.51 11.88
N ARG A 22 -11.03 1.61 12.84
CA ARG A 22 -12.16 1.23 13.69
C ARG A 22 -12.68 2.40 14.52
N GLU A 23 -11.78 3.25 15.00
CA GLU A 23 -12.14 4.39 15.83
C GLU A 23 -12.72 5.54 15.00
N LEU A 24 -12.13 5.83 13.86
CA LEU A 24 -12.39 7.09 13.13
C LEU A 24 -13.35 6.94 11.95
N HIS A 25 -13.50 5.76 11.36
CA HIS A 25 -14.48 5.57 10.29
C HIS A 25 -15.91 5.99 10.71
N PRO A 26 -16.38 5.65 11.92
CA PRO A 26 -17.70 6.13 12.35
C PRO A 26 -17.81 7.64 12.45
N GLN A 27 -16.67 8.33 12.54
CA GLN A 27 -16.61 9.79 12.59
C GLN A 27 -16.42 10.41 11.20
N ASN A 28 -16.60 9.61 10.13
CA ASN A 28 -16.48 10.05 8.74
C ASN A 28 -15.04 10.41 8.35
N ILE A 29 -14.05 9.75 8.98
CA ILE A 29 -12.63 9.89 8.65
C ILE A 29 -12.17 8.57 8.04
N HIS A 30 -11.75 8.62 6.78
CA HIS A 30 -11.36 7.44 6.03
C HIS A 30 -9.87 7.16 6.22
N ILE A 31 -9.56 6.11 6.97
CA ILE A 31 -8.20 5.67 7.24
C ILE A 31 -7.88 4.50 6.34
N GLY A 32 -6.74 4.55 5.67
CA GLY A 32 -6.28 3.45 4.83
C GLY A 32 -4.86 3.04 5.14
N HIS A 33 -4.60 1.75 5.02
CA HIS A 33 -3.28 1.16 5.11
C HIS A 33 -2.96 0.52 3.76
N PHE A 34 -1.88 0.99 3.12
CA PHE A 34 -1.47 0.48 1.81
C PHE A 34 -0.24 -0.40 1.99
N VAL A 35 -0.38 -1.66 1.59
CA VAL A 35 0.73 -2.62 1.57
C VAL A 35 1.34 -2.56 0.17
N ILE A 36 2.55 -2.06 0.08
CA ILE A 36 3.29 -1.98 -1.18
C ILE A 36 4.28 -3.14 -1.19
N ASP A 37 3.97 -4.18 -1.95
CA ASP A 37 4.76 -5.40 -1.98
C ASP A 37 5.47 -5.51 -3.32
N GLY A 38 6.67 -4.93 -3.39
CA GLY A 38 7.49 -4.92 -4.58
C GLY A 38 8.30 -3.64 -4.68
N GLY A 39 9.27 -3.64 -5.57
CA GLY A 39 10.06 -2.46 -5.85
C GLY A 39 9.25 -1.43 -6.64
N ILE A 40 9.41 -0.17 -6.32
CA ILE A 40 8.76 0.92 -7.04
C ILE A 40 9.74 1.43 -8.10
N ALA A 41 9.29 1.48 -9.35
CA ALA A 41 10.11 2.00 -10.44
C ALA A 41 10.45 3.47 -10.19
N SER A 42 11.66 3.84 -10.53
CA SER A 42 12.14 5.21 -10.40
C SER A 42 13.24 5.45 -11.43
N GLU A 43 13.75 6.67 -11.49
CA GLU A 43 14.83 6.99 -12.40
C GLU A 43 16.21 6.50 -11.90
N ARG A 44 16.28 5.99 -10.69
CA ARG A 44 17.52 5.40 -10.18
C ARG A 44 17.86 4.16 -11.00
N GLN A 45 19.16 3.92 -11.20
CA GLN A 45 19.65 2.84 -12.04
C GLN A 45 19.11 1.47 -11.62
N ASP A 46 19.01 1.24 -10.31
CA ASP A 46 18.57 -0.04 -9.76
C ASP A 46 17.05 -0.18 -9.68
N ARG A 47 16.31 0.87 -10.06
CA ARG A 47 14.85 0.90 -9.97
C ARG A 47 14.16 1.24 -11.27
N ARG A 48 14.87 1.22 -12.38
CA ARG A 48 14.25 1.48 -13.68
C ARG A 48 13.40 0.30 -14.10
N ASP A 49 12.25 0.63 -14.68
CA ASP A 49 11.41 -0.38 -15.30
C ASP A 49 12.14 -0.91 -16.54
N ASP A 50 12.38 -2.20 -16.57
CA ASP A 50 13.06 -2.87 -17.68
C ASP A 50 12.09 -3.58 -18.63
N GLY A 51 10.79 -3.31 -18.51
CA GLY A 51 9.77 -3.93 -19.33
C GLY A 51 9.32 -5.31 -18.86
N SER A 52 9.86 -5.80 -17.73
CA SER A 52 9.50 -7.13 -17.21
C SER A 52 8.27 -7.12 -16.30
N ASP A 53 7.72 -5.95 -16.03
CA ASP A 53 6.60 -5.76 -15.12
C ASP A 53 6.86 -6.17 -13.67
N ARG A 54 8.14 -6.28 -13.29
CA ARG A 54 8.48 -6.66 -11.92
C ARG A 54 8.49 -5.49 -10.95
N MET A 55 8.41 -4.26 -11.46
CA MET A 55 8.40 -3.04 -10.66
C MET A 55 7.01 -2.45 -10.63
N LEU A 56 6.63 -1.87 -9.50
CA LEU A 56 5.40 -1.10 -9.40
C LEU A 56 5.59 0.25 -10.08
N ASP A 57 4.62 0.62 -10.89
CA ASP A 57 4.58 1.94 -11.52
C ASP A 57 4.08 2.97 -10.50
N PRO A 58 4.86 4.02 -10.19
CA PRO A 58 4.42 5.01 -9.20
C PRO A 58 3.12 5.71 -9.59
N ASP A 59 2.85 5.90 -10.88
CA ASP A 59 1.59 6.51 -11.30
C ASP A 59 0.40 5.59 -11.04
N ALA A 60 0.59 4.28 -11.20
CA ALA A 60 -0.45 3.31 -10.87
C ALA A 60 -0.73 3.26 -9.37
N ILE A 61 0.32 3.38 -8.55
CA ILE A 61 0.16 3.48 -7.10
C ILE A 61 -0.64 4.74 -6.75
N ALA A 62 -0.29 5.87 -7.34
CA ALA A 62 -1.00 7.13 -7.09
C ALA A 62 -2.47 7.03 -7.48
N GLU A 63 -2.77 6.36 -8.59
CA GLU A 63 -4.16 6.13 -9.01
C GLU A 63 -4.92 5.28 -8.01
N ALA A 64 -4.28 4.26 -7.43
CA ALA A 64 -4.90 3.43 -6.40
C ALA A 64 -5.25 4.27 -5.16
N TYR A 65 -4.37 5.19 -4.77
CA TYR A 65 -4.64 6.11 -3.65
C TYR A 65 -5.83 7.02 -3.95
N LEU A 66 -5.91 7.54 -5.16
CA LEU A 66 -7.01 8.41 -5.57
C LEU A 66 -8.34 7.64 -5.57
N GLN A 67 -8.34 6.42 -6.07
CA GLN A 67 -9.53 5.56 -6.05
C GLN A 67 -9.98 5.28 -4.62
N PHE A 68 -9.04 5.02 -3.73
CA PHE A 68 -9.33 4.82 -2.31
C PHE A 68 -9.97 6.08 -1.71
N HIS A 69 -9.39 7.24 -1.99
CA HIS A 69 -9.92 8.52 -1.51
C HIS A 69 -11.37 8.75 -1.96
N ASN A 70 -11.70 8.32 -3.16
CA ASN A 70 -13.00 8.54 -3.76
C ASN A 70 -14.02 7.45 -3.46
N GLN A 71 -13.68 6.45 -2.66
CA GLN A 71 -14.63 5.40 -2.32
C GLN A 71 -15.83 5.97 -1.58
N HIS A 72 -17.02 5.50 -1.98
CA HIS A 72 -18.24 5.82 -1.25
C HIS A 72 -18.17 5.18 0.14
N ARG A 73 -18.56 5.93 1.17
CA ARG A 73 -18.38 5.46 2.55
C ARG A 73 -19.20 4.23 2.91
N SER A 74 -20.20 3.86 2.10
CA SER A 74 -20.91 2.60 2.29
C SER A 74 -20.04 1.38 1.99
N ALA A 75 -18.88 1.59 1.34
CA ALA A 75 -17.98 0.52 0.92
C ALA A 75 -16.52 0.95 1.08
N TRP A 76 -16.18 1.48 2.23
CA TRP A 76 -14.80 1.89 2.52
C TRP A 76 -13.92 0.69 2.79
N ALA A 77 -12.84 0.57 2.02
CA ALA A 77 -11.74 -0.31 2.38
C ALA A 77 -10.89 0.36 3.46
N TRP A 78 -10.20 -0.43 4.27
CA TRP A 78 -9.21 0.10 5.19
C TRP A 78 -7.80 -0.42 4.87
N GLU A 79 -7.70 -1.46 4.07
CA GLU A 79 -6.41 -2.02 3.66
C GLU A 79 -6.43 -2.34 2.17
N VAL A 80 -5.38 -1.93 1.47
CA VAL A 80 -5.20 -2.19 0.05
C VAL A 80 -3.81 -2.75 -0.14
N GLU A 81 -3.69 -3.91 -0.79
CA GLU A 81 -2.40 -4.52 -1.07
C GLU A 81 -2.10 -4.39 -2.56
N LEU A 82 -0.95 -3.82 -2.87
CA LEU A 82 -0.51 -3.60 -4.24
C LEU A 82 0.78 -4.37 -4.49
N ARG A 83 0.81 -5.13 -5.56
CA ARG A 83 2.00 -5.86 -5.99
C ARG A 83 2.00 -6.02 -7.50
N PRO A 84 3.19 -6.13 -8.13
CA PRO A 84 3.23 -6.45 -9.56
C PRO A 84 2.59 -7.82 -9.80
N TRP A 85 1.91 -7.96 -10.92
CA TRP A 85 1.19 -9.22 -11.21
C TRP A 85 2.11 -10.43 -11.30
N VAL A 86 3.41 -10.23 -11.56
CA VAL A 86 4.39 -11.31 -11.65
C VAL A 86 5.01 -11.65 -10.29
N GLU A 87 4.70 -10.89 -9.23
CA GLU A 87 5.25 -11.12 -7.91
C GLU A 87 4.71 -12.40 -7.32
N LYS A 88 5.59 -13.20 -6.72
CA LYS A 88 5.19 -14.43 -6.05
C LYS A 88 4.86 -14.16 -4.59
N PHE A 89 3.80 -14.78 -4.13
CA PHE A 89 3.38 -14.61 -2.73
C PHE A 89 2.62 -15.83 -2.20
#